data_fc3bab09045e1948f77a91312012e95e
#
_entry.id   fc3bab09045e1948f77a91312012e95e
#
_cell.length_a   1.000
_cell.length_b   1.000
_cell.length_c   1.000
_cell.angle_alpha   90.00
_cell.angle_beta   90.00
_cell.angle_gamma   90.00
#
_symmetry.space_group_name_H-M   'P 1'
#
loop_
_entity.id
_entity.type
_entity.pdbx_description
1 polymer ?
#
loop_
_entity_poly.entity_id
_entity_poly.type
_entity_poly.pdbx_seq_one_letter_code
_entity_poly.pdbx_strand_id
1 'polypeptide(L)'
;MKKGLVLLLCCTLLLPCLFLLASCGGDPDATGAPTGACWITFSVDGVDHTYLVANGETPVCPEEFLSWETEEHYYKVTGWDKEIVPVDGNATYVATVGEYGLTLYDIRFNMPGGIVKVPTHEGEVPTPPAGYETDLVKRVDKIGHFDHWTSSVPEFGSELVAPTAANMEGKSTVVYTPFYNYDETRYYTVTFVVGDNEYKVKTVGNTLPVCPVDPTSAETSADKFVGWDQAIGKATKDVTYTAWYGNELFAEILPAKDGAKAILTMTYDDGDLETAKWVNQKNKQYGLAGSCMIITSRSGFKDHIPEWRAIFADGTLEPQCHSTTHSSDTKEGPPSLYQREIVDSKNLLATTFPKNDIICYATPYCFVTEYSYKTDANGNVIYQNGAPVKVKDGGSQKVIQENYFANRNGPSGFQSLDPTPDANEGGWYNPYVQWFYSKTSQTDAIRLKWIDDAVTQGKWLIILAHQIVDEPANEYQLKKTNAETFYKHAAPYVQSGELWAATFGEATKYIRERQGATAYRKMGSGTLSVGLKIDRTTPDGHYMDEDIFNYPLTVRVRVPSSWNSVEYEFSGKSVNTTCYDADGHRYVNVNVVPGDDGAVVNVLVTRVD
;
A
#
# COMPACT_ATOMS: atom_id res chain seq x y z
N MET A 1 43.78 -22.43 16.14
CA MET A 1 44.39 -21.60 15.10
C MET A 1 43.33 -20.78 14.39
N LYS A 2 43.57 -19.49 14.32
CA LYS A 2 42.80 -18.40 13.65
C LYS A 2 41.40 -18.09 14.17
N LYS A 3 41.36 -17.07 15.03
CA LYS A 3 40.18 -16.30 15.46
C LYS A 3 39.77 -15.39 14.31
N GLY A 4 38.47 -15.43 13.93
CA GLY A 4 37.85 -14.47 13.02
C GLY A 4 37.04 -13.47 13.83
N LEU A 5 37.45 -12.21 13.79
CA LEU A 5 36.80 -11.05 14.38
C LEU A 5 35.62 -10.66 13.51
N VAL A 6 34.41 -10.68 14.06
CA VAL A 6 33.20 -10.11 13.39
C VAL A 6 32.97 -8.70 13.93
N LEU A 7 33.21 -7.73 13.07
CA LEU A 7 32.97 -6.30 13.33
C LEU A 7 31.49 -5.99 13.11
N LEU A 8 30.79 -5.63 14.16
CA LEU A 8 29.41 -5.14 14.06
C LEU A 8 29.45 -3.61 13.86
N LEU A 9 29.04 -3.16 12.68
CA LEU A 9 29.00 -1.73 12.33
C LEU A 9 27.65 -1.17 12.81
N CYS A 10 27.66 -0.39 13.89
CA CYS A 10 26.53 0.43 14.31
C CYS A 10 26.81 1.87 13.86
N CYS A 11 26.08 2.34 12.82
CA CYS A 11 26.11 3.74 12.41
C CYS A 11 25.22 4.56 13.35
N THR A 12 25.83 5.33 14.23
CA THR A 12 25.20 6.50 14.86
C THR A 12 25.99 7.74 14.46
N LEU A 13 25.30 8.70 13.84
CA LEU A 13 25.81 10.03 13.53
C LEU A 13 26.14 10.77 14.85
N LEU A 14 27.41 10.93 15.14
CA LEU A 14 27.92 11.84 16.17
C LEU A 14 28.74 12.92 15.50
N LEU A 15 28.39 14.16 15.76
CA LEU A 15 29.22 15.34 15.48
C LEU A 15 30.60 15.14 16.12
N PRO A 16 31.70 15.52 15.45
CA PRO A 16 33.00 15.40 16.05
C PRO A 16 33.24 16.53 17.04
N CYS A 17 33.19 16.24 18.34
CA CYS A 17 33.95 17.01 19.31
C CYS A 17 35.42 16.66 19.17
N LEU A 18 36.22 17.65 18.82
CA LEU A 18 37.68 17.55 18.64
C LEU A 18 38.30 17.35 20.03
N PHE A 19 38.60 16.12 20.42
CA PHE A 19 39.43 15.84 21.59
C PHE A 19 40.90 16.02 21.20
N LEU A 20 41.53 17.09 21.68
CA LEU A 20 42.96 17.23 21.72
C LEU A 20 43.47 16.37 22.89
N LEU A 21 43.91 15.15 22.60
CA LEU A 21 44.72 14.34 23.52
C LEU A 21 46.10 15.01 23.64
N ALA A 22 46.29 15.84 24.65
CA ALA A 22 47.60 16.23 25.11
C ALA A 22 47.97 15.32 26.30
N SER A 23 48.65 14.20 26.01
CA SER A 23 49.44 13.49 27.00
C SER A 23 50.62 14.37 27.36
N CYS A 24 50.56 15.10 28.46
CA CYS A 24 51.70 15.71 29.11
C CYS A 24 51.72 15.25 30.56
N GLY A 25 52.67 14.43 30.91
CA GLY A 25 53.08 14.28 32.29
C GLY A 25 53.53 15.63 32.82
N GLY A 26 52.67 16.28 33.60
CA GLY A 26 52.90 17.53 34.29
C GLY A 26 52.68 17.34 35.77
N ASP A 27 53.57 17.93 36.54
CA ASP A 27 53.63 18.01 37.99
C ASP A 27 52.27 18.30 38.63
N PRO A 28 51.82 17.57 39.66
CA PRO A 28 50.51 17.77 40.30
C PRO A 28 50.34 19.07 41.07
N ASP A 29 51.34 19.94 41.13
CA ASP A 29 51.32 21.20 41.90
C ASP A 29 50.99 22.46 41.07
N ALA A 30 50.62 22.35 39.79
CA ALA A 30 50.20 23.51 38.99
C ALA A 30 48.74 23.88 39.33
N THR A 31 48.55 24.73 40.33
CA THR A 31 47.28 25.32 40.75
C THR A 31 46.74 26.30 39.69
N GLY A 32 45.97 25.86 38.73
CA GLY A 32 45.23 26.70 37.84
C GLY A 32 44.74 25.97 36.58
N ALA A 33 43.42 25.69 36.50
CA ALA A 33 42.81 25.36 35.23
C ALA A 33 42.91 26.55 34.24
N PRO A 34 43.01 26.32 32.93
CA PRO A 34 42.92 27.38 31.94
C PRO A 34 41.66 28.22 32.14
N THR A 35 41.71 29.52 31.82
CA THR A 35 40.57 30.41 31.96
C THR A 35 39.36 29.85 31.19
N GLY A 36 38.27 29.50 31.90
CA GLY A 36 37.04 28.94 31.32
C GLY A 36 36.92 27.41 31.37
N ALA A 37 37.78 26.73 32.14
CA ALA A 37 37.65 25.28 32.34
C ALA A 37 38.01 24.89 33.80
N CYS A 38 37.58 23.71 34.23
CA CYS A 38 37.76 23.15 35.57
C CYS A 38 38.43 21.77 35.51
N TRP A 39 39.25 21.44 36.50
CA TRP A 39 39.75 20.09 36.69
C TRP A 39 38.73 19.23 37.41
N ILE A 40 38.32 18.16 36.73
CA ILE A 40 37.33 17.21 37.28
C ILE A 40 38.06 15.87 37.47
N THR A 41 37.98 15.34 38.69
CA THR A 41 38.54 14.04 39.02
C THR A 41 37.43 13.06 39.32
N PHE A 42 37.45 11.91 38.62
CA PHE A 42 36.65 10.73 38.97
C PHE A 42 37.56 9.75 39.71
N SER A 43 37.30 9.51 40.96
CA SER A 43 38.03 8.54 41.79
C SER A 43 37.24 7.21 41.79
N VAL A 44 37.79 6.20 41.08
CA VAL A 44 37.16 4.89 40.92
C VAL A 44 38.11 3.84 41.53
N ASP A 45 37.64 3.10 42.49
CA ASP A 45 38.41 2.08 43.26
C ASP A 45 39.74 2.62 43.79
N GLY A 46 39.76 3.87 44.26
CA GLY A 46 40.94 4.52 44.80
C GLY A 46 41.93 5.02 43.72
N VAL A 47 41.59 4.93 42.46
CA VAL A 47 42.41 5.47 41.32
C VAL A 47 41.74 6.74 40.82
N ASP A 48 42.51 7.82 40.75
CA ASP A 48 42.04 9.14 40.35
C ASP A 48 42.27 9.35 38.82
N HIS A 49 41.18 9.65 38.12
CA HIS A 49 41.16 10.00 36.69
C HIS A 49 40.73 11.45 36.51
N THR A 50 41.68 12.32 36.15
CA THR A 50 41.49 13.76 36.09
C THR A 50 41.41 14.28 34.67
N TYR A 51 40.37 15.05 34.37
CA TYR A 51 40.06 15.63 33.05
C TYR A 51 39.79 17.12 33.16
N LEU A 52 40.01 17.83 32.06
CA LEU A 52 39.64 19.23 31.91
C LEU A 52 38.25 19.33 31.28
N VAL A 53 37.33 19.99 31.95
CA VAL A 53 35.92 20.16 31.50
C VAL A 53 35.62 21.66 31.42
N ALA A 54 34.96 22.12 30.37
CA ALA A 54 34.61 23.53 30.22
C ALA A 54 33.61 23.97 31.27
N ASN A 55 33.73 25.23 31.72
CA ASN A 55 32.78 25.79 32.69
C ASN A 55 31.34 25.74 32.15
N GLY A 56 30.40 25.28 32.94
CA GLY A 56 29.00 25.11 32.58
C GLY A 56 28.67 23.78 31.89
N GLU A 57 29.66 22.94 31.58
CA GLU A 57 29.42 21.59 31.08
C GLU A 57 29.26 20.57 32.21
N THR A 58 28.41 19.57 32.00
CA THR A 58 28.26 18.44 32.94
C THR A 58 29.36 17.41 32.63
N PRO A 59 30.23 17.09 33.60
CA PRO A 59 31.31 16.12 33.38
C PRO A 59 30.76 14.70 33.21
N VAL A 60 31.42 13.89 32.38
CA VAL A 60 31.09 12.50 32.13
C VAL A 60 32.31 11.65 32.40
N CYS A 61 32.16 10.63 33.26
CA CYS A 61 33.21 9.63 33.46
C CYS A 61 33.34 8.75 32.20
N PRO A 62 34.54 8.56 31.64
CA PRO A 62 34.72 7.66 30.51
C PRO A 62 34.26 6.22 30.81
N GLU A 63 33.66 5.57 29.81
CA GLU A 63 33.02 4.25 29.93
C GLU A 63 34.01 3.16 30.40
N GLU A 64 35.27 3.26 30.01
CA GLU A 64 36.33 2.31 30.38
C GLU A 64 36.61 2.23 31.87
N PHE A 65 36.15 3.22 32.67
CA PHE A 65 36.31 3.22 34.13
C PHE A 65 35.03 2.87 34.86
N LEU A 66 33.94 2.66 34.14
CA LEU A 66 32.65 2.37 34.75
C LEU A 66 32.45 0.89 35.13
N SER A 67 33.28 -0.01 34.57
CA SER A 67 33.27 -1.43 34.94
C SER A 67 34.57 -2.13 34.56
N TRP A 68 34.93 -3.16 35.32
CA TRP A 68 36.10 -4.02 35.04
C TRP A 68 35.92 -5.43 35.62
N GLU A 69 36.70 -6.38 35.14
CA GLU A 69 36.74 -7.77 35.62
C GLU A 69 38.09 -8.14 36.19
N THR A 70 38.05 -8.99 37.22
CA THR A 70 39.22 -9.71 37.76
C THR A 70 39.06 -11.21 37.50
N GLU A 71 39.96 -12.05 38.00
CA GLU A 71 39.81 -13.52 37.90
C GLU A 71 38.63 -14.06 38.76
N GLU A 72 38.17 -13.30 39.73
CA GLU A 72 37.17 -13.76 40.71
C GLU A 72 35.85 -13.00 40.59
N HIS A 73 35.84 -11.71 40.24
CA HIS A 73 34.67 -10.84 40.29
C HIS A 73 34.56 -9.83 39.15
N TYR A 74 33.34 -9.42 38.84
CA TYR A 74 32.99 -8.27 38.00
C TYR A 74 32.68 -7.08 38.91
N TYR A 75 33.25 -5.93 38.59
CA TYR A 75 33.04 -4.67 39.32
C TYR A 75 32.39 -3.65 38.41
N LYS A 76 31.48 -2.84 39.01
CA LYS A 76 30.74 -1.82 38.27
C LYS A 76 30.50 -0.60 39.16
N VAL A 77 30.70 0.59 38.63
CA VAL A 77 30.31 1.84 39.26
C VAL A 77 28.77 1.90 39.36
N THR A 78 28.24 1.97 40.54
CA THR A 78 26.80 2.00 40.83
C THR A 78 26.28 3.39 41.20
N GLY A 79 27.18 4.32 41.44
CA GLY A 79 26.83 5.70 41.76
C GLY A 79 28.06 6.54 42.15
N TRP A 80 27.84 7.75 42.53
CA TRP A 80 28.84 8.73 42.94
C TRP A 80 28.48 9.30 44.31
N ASP A 81 29.48 9.79 45.04
CA ASP A 81 29.33 10.37 46.37
C ASP A 81 28.46 11.65 46.41
N LYS A 82 28.29 12.27 45.25
CA LYS A 82 27.44 13.45 45.03
C LYS A 82 26.90 13.49 43.59
N GLU A 83 25.86 14.28 43.38
CA GLU A 83 25.27 14.49 42.05
C GLU A 83 26.27 15.15 41.11
N ILE A 84 26.37 14.63 39.85
CA ILE A 84 27.17 15.22 38.80
C ILE A 84 26.34 16.34 38.15
N VAL A 85 26.80 17.58 38.32
CA VAL A 85 26.12 18.79 37.85
C VAL A 85 27.06 19.60 36.95
N PRO A 86 26.56 20.57 36.15
CA PRO A 86 27.40 21.49 35.39
C PRO A 86 28.41 22.20 36.30
N VAL A 87 29.69 22.20 35.87
CA VAL A 87 30.79 22.63 36.74
C VAL A 87 31.08 24.13 36.58
N ASP A 88 31.37 24.77 37.72
CA ASP A 88 31.86 26.16 37.83
C ASP A 88 33.20 26.26 38.61
N GLY A 89 33.75 25.12 39.00
CA GLY A 89 35.02 24.97 39.72
C GLY A 89 35.51 23.53 39.69
N ASN A 90 36.75 23.32 40.20
CA ASN A 90 37.33 21.99 40.31
C ASN A 90 36.47 21.10 41.21
N ALA A 91 36.28 19.86 40.83
CA ALA A 91 35.45 18.92 41.55
C ALA A 91 36.05 17.49 41.47
N THR A 92 35.88 16.73 42.59
CA THR A 92 36.17 15.30 42.62
C THR A 92 34.87 14.55 42.93
N TYR A 93 34.61 13.51 42.16
CA TYR A 93 33.52 12.56 42.33
C TYR A 93 34.09 11.20 42.70
N VAL A 94 33.63 10.62 43.79
CA VAL A 94 34.10 9.33 44.30
C VAL A 94 33.07 8.27 43.95
N ALA A 95 33.49 7.23 43.22
CA ALA A 95 32.59 6.16 42.79
C ALA A 95 32.19 5.26 43.96
N THR A 96 30.94 4.87 43.96
CA THR A 96 30.46 3.69 44.71
C THR A 96 30.56 2.51 43.73
N VAL A 97 31.24 1.45 44.14
CA VAL A 97 31.49 0.28 43.29
C VAL A 97 30.75 -0.92 43.83
N GLY A 98 29.99 -1.59 42.99
CA GLY A 98 29.37 -2.89 43.24
C GLY A 98 30.29 -4.02 42.84
N GLU A 99 30.33 -5.12 43.60
CA GLU A 99 31.06 -6.34 43.32
C GLU A 99 30.07 -7.47 43.04
N TYR A 100 30.27 -8.19 41.92
CA TYR A 100 29.35 -9.19 41.37
C TYR A 100 30.09 -10.45 40.93
N GLY A 101 29.33 -11.58 40.81
CA GLY A 101 29.90 -12.82 40.27
C GLY A 101 30.15 -12.72 38.76
N LEU A 102 31.07 -13.53 38.25
CA LEU A 102 31.41 -13.56 36.81
C LEU A 102 30.37 -14.22 35.92
N THR A 103 29.44 -15.00 36.50
CA THR A 103 28.38 -15.67 35.73
C THR A 103 27.42 -14.65 35.16
N LEU A 104 27.24 -14.68 33.82
CA LEU A 104 26.27 -13.85 33.11
C LEU A 104 24.98 -14.63 32.86
N TYR A 105 23.86 -14.06 33.28
CA TYR A 105 22.51 -14.57 33.05
C TYR A 105 21.80 -13.82 31.93
N ASP A 106 20.98 -14.52 31.13
CA ASP A 106 20.18 -13.94 30.03
C ASP A 106 18.91 -13.30 30.60
N ILE A 107 19.01 -12.04 31.00
CA ILE A 107 17.88 -11.23 31.42
C ILE A 107 17.37 -10.43 30.23
N ARG A 108 16.06 -10.37 30.06
CA ARG A 108 15.40 -9.68 28.94
C ARG A 108 14.27 -8.80 29.42
N PHE A 109 14.06 -7.70 28.73
CA PHE A 109 12.93 -6.80 28.95
C PHE A 109 12.06 -6.78 27.70
N ASN A 110 10.78 -7.11 27.87
CA ASN A 110 9.77 -7.05 26.80
C ASN A 110 9.23 -5.63 26.70
N MET A 111 9.98 -4.76 26.05
CA MET A 111 9.67 -3.33 25.90
C MET A 111 8.60 -3.10 24.82
N PRO A 112 7.91 -1.95 24.81
CA PRO A 112 6.95 -1.60 23.74
C PRO A 112 7.52 -1.65 22.31
N GLY A 113 8.84 -1.45 22.17
CA GLY A 113 9.56 -1.54 20.89
C GLY A 113 10.14 -2.91 20.55
N GLY A 114 9.92 -3.93 21.40
CA GLY A 114 10.45 -5.28 21.26
C GLY A 114 11.29 -5.76 22.43
N ILE A 115 11.81 -6.98 22.35
CA ILE A 115 12.60 -7.58 23.43
C ILE A 115 14.03 -7.05 23.39
N VAL A 116 14.47 -6.47 24.52
CA VAL A 116 15.85 -6.02 24.74
C VAL A 116 16.55 -6.99 25.68
N LYS A 117 17.72 -7.49 25.27
CA LYS A 117 18.59 -8.30 26.14
C LYS A 117 19.47 -7.41 27.00
N VAL A 118 19.50 -7.70 28.29
CA VAL A 118 20.36 -7.06 29.27
C VAL A 118 21.10 -8.15 30.06
N PRO A 119 22.20 -8.72 29.50
CA PRO A 119 23.00 -9.71 30.23
C PRO A 119 23.42 -9.13 31.57
N THR A 120 23.15 -9.86 32.66
CA THR A 120 23.29 -9.36 34.03
C THR A 120 24.18 -10.31 34.82
N HIS A 121 25.17 -9.79 35.51
CA HIS A 121 26.07 -10.57 36.33
C HIS A 121 25.37 -11.15 37.57
N GLU A 122 25.86 -12.27 38.08
CA GLU A 122 25.35 -12.89 39.30
C GLU A 122 25.41 -11.91 40.48
N GLY A 123 24.26 -11.69 41.13
CA GLY A 123 24.14 -10.75 42.22
C GLY A 123 23.88 -9.29 41.81
N GLU A 124 23.98 -8.96 40.53
CA GLU A 124 23.65 -7.62 40.02
C GLU A 124 22.13 -7.50 39.79
N VAL A 125 21.52 -6.42 40.24
CA VAL A 125 20.11 -6.13 39.90
C VAL A 125 20.05 -5.61 38.44
N PRO A 126 19.27 -6.25 37.56
CA PRO A 126 19.21 -5.84 36.17
C PRO A 126 18.67 -4.42 36.03
N THR A 127 19.31 -3.60 35.22
CA THR A 127 18.88 -2.25 34.91
C THR A 127 17.98 -2.27 33.67
N PRO A 128 16.69 -1.87 33.76
CA PRO A 128 15.81 -1.87 32.62
C PRO A 128 16.27 -0.83 31.57
N PRO A 129 16.06 -1.10 30.27
CA PRO A 129 16.29 -0.10 29.24
C PRO A 129 15.42 1.14 29.47
N ALA A 130 15.93 2.32 29.13
CA ALA A 130 15.15 3.56 29.21
C ALA A 130 13.86 3.46 28.39
N GLY A 131 12.82 4.16 28.80
CA GLY A 131 11.61 4.28 28.01
C GLY A 131 10.42 3.43 28.47
N TYR A 132 10.46 2.78 29.62
CA TYR A 132 9.29 2.11 30.22
C TYR A 132 8.52 3.01 31.19
N GLU A 133 9.13 4.05 31.73
CA GLU A 133 8.71 4.74 32.96
C GLU A 133 7.51 5.65 32.77
N THR A 134 7.30 6.23 31.61
CA THR A 134 6.22 7.21 31.46
C THR A 134 5.76 7.33 30.01
N ASP A 135 4.49 7.65 29.83
CA ASP A 135 3.85 8.12 28.58
C ASP A 135 4.05 7.29 27.31
N LEU A 136 4.77 6.18 27.36
CA LEU A 136 5.25 5.45 26.21
C LEU A 136 4.26 4.40 25.72
N VAL A 137 3.36 3.92 26.54
CA VAL A 137 2.30 3.02 26.10
C VAL A 137 1.01 3.79 25.99
N LYS A 138 0.91 4.58 24.93
CA LYS A 138 -0.31 5.28 24.54
C LYS A 138 -1.13 4.35 23.67
N ARG A 139 -2.21 3.80 24.22
CA ARG A 139 -3.27 3.23 23.40
C ARG A 139 -3.99 4.37 22.69
N VAL A 140 -4.73 4.04 21.62
CA VAL A 140 -5.51 5.05 20.87
C VAL A 140 -6.51 5.77 21.80
N ASP A 141 -7.10 5.06 22.73
CA ASP A 141 -8.17 5.52 23.64
C ASP A 141 -7.73 5.82 25.08
N LYS A 142 -6.54 5.37 25.46
CA LYS A 142 -6.04 5.40 26.85
C LYS A 142 -4.57 5.80 26.93
N ILE A 143 -4.20 6.38 28.07
CA ILE A 143 -2.81 6.62 28.46
C ILE A 143 -2.46 5.60 29.53
N GLY A 144 -1.37 4.87 29.35
CA GLY A 144 -0.87 3.90 30.30
C GLY A 144 0.25 4.49 31.15
N HIS A 145 0.12 4.36 32.46
CA HIS A 145 1.16 4.71 33.42
C HIS A 145 1.83 3.44 33.92
N PHE A 146 3.17 3.42 33.90
CA PHE A 146 3.91 2.28 34.45
C PHE A 146 3.54 2.08 35.94
N ASP A 147 3.24 0.84 36.31
CA ASP A 147 2.90 0.46 37.67
C ASP A 147 3.99 -0.45 38.27
N HIS A 148 4.25 -1.58 37.65
CA HIS A 148 5.26 -2.53 38.11
C HIS A 148 5.76 -3.45 36.97
N TRP A 149 6.77 -4.25 37.28
CA TRP A 149 7.24 -5.32 36.40
C TRP A 149 6.46 -6.61 36.65
N THR A 150 6.28 -7.40 35.60
CA THR A 150 5.89 -8.81 35.73
C THR A 150 7.02 -9.68 35.20
N SER A 151 7.27 -10.83 35.84
CA SER A 151 8.36 -11.73 35.42
C SER A 151 7.81 -13.00 34.76
N SER A 152 8.50 -13.53 33.76
CA SER A 152 8.25 -14.88 33.21
C SER A 152 8.54 -16.00 34.20
N VAL A 153 9.23 -15.68 35.32
CA VAL A 153 9.60 -16.59 36.38
C VAL A 153 8.92 -16.10 37.66
N PRO A 154 7.92 -16.82 38.21
CA PRO A 154 7.12 -16.36 39.32
C PRO A 154 7.92 -15.95 40.58
N GLU A 155 9.03 -16.61 40.84
CA GLU A 155 9.91 -16.34 41.99
C GLU A 155 10.57 -14.95 41.93
N PHE A 156 10.65 -14.32 40.74
CA PHE A 156 11.16 -12.98 40.61
C PHE A 156 10.11 -11.89 40.90
N GLY A 157 8.82 -12.26 40.96
CA GLY A 157 7.75 -11.36 41.37
C GLY A 157 7.56 -10.13 40.49
N SER A 158 7.26 -9.00 41.15
CA SER A 158 7.00 -7.70 40.51
C SER A 158 8.16 -6.70 40.63
N GLU A 159 9.25 -7.09 41.27
CA GLU A 159 10.47 -6.29 41.43
C GLU A 159 11.59 -6.84 40.58
N LEU A 160 12.57 -6.00 40.29
CA LEU A 160 13.79 -6.44 39.59
C LEU A 160 14.70 -7.12 40.60
N VAL A 161 14.96 -8.40 40.41
CA VAL A 161 15.72 -9.24 41.35
C VAL A 161 17.05 -9.64 40.72
N ALA A 162 18.12 -9.56 41.52
CA ALA A 162 19.44 -10.02 41.11
C ALA A 162 19.43 -11.54 40.81
N PRO A 163 19.91 -12.00 39.65
CA PRO A 163 20.04 -13.41 39.38
C PRO A 163 21.15 -14.04 40.21
N THR A 164 20.90 -15.24 40.73
CA THR A 164 21.86 -16.04 41.51
C THR A 164 21.77 -17.49 41.04
N ALA A 165 22.79 -18.28 41.31
CA ALA A 165 22.78 -19.71 40.99
C ALA A 165 21.53 -20.41 41.56
N ALA A 166 21.05 -20.00 42.75
CA ALA A 166 19.90 -20.61 43.39
C ALA A 166 18.56 -20.26 42.73
N ASN A 167 18.31 -18.97 42.37
CA ASN A 167 17.03 -18.56 41.78
C ASN A 167 16.97 -18.80 40.28
N MET A 168 18.13 -19.05 39.64
CA MET A 168 18.24 -19.40 38.23
C MET A 168 18.36 -20.91 37.95
N GLU A 169 18.34 -21.74 38.99
CA GLU A 169 18.41 -23.21 38.83
C GLU A 169 17.29 -23.72 37.90
N GLY A 170 17.67 -24.43 36.85
CA GLY A 170 16.77 -24.97 35.82
C GLY A 170 16.18 -23.91 34.86
N LYS A 171 16.60 -22.66 34.91
CA LYS A 171 16.11 -21.56 34.08
C LYS A 171 17.22 -21.02 33.18
N SER A 172 16.94 -20.81 31.90
CA SER A 172 17.91 -20.27 30.93
C SER A 172 17.75 -18.76 30.71
N THR A 173 16.56 -18.21 30.98
CA THR A 173 16.23 -16.82 30.67
C THR A 173 15.14 -16.33 31.62
N VAL A 174 15.23 -15.07 32.04
CA VAL A 174 14.15 -14.35 32.72
C VAL A 174 13.70 -13.20 31.82
N VAL A 175 12.39 -13.07 31.62
CA VAL A 175 11.80 -11.97 30.82
C VAL A 175 10.95 -11.11 31.76
N TYR A 176 11.33 -9.85 31.91
CA TYR A 176 10.53 -8.84 32.57
C TYR A 176 9.64 -8.12 31.55
N THR A 177 8.36 -7.96 31.90
CA THR A 177 7.39 -7.22 31.10
C THR A 177 6.78 -6.10 31.95
N PRO A 178 6.77 -4.84 31.50
CA PRO A 178 6.16 -3.75 32.25
C PRO A 178 4.64 -3.87 32.25
N PHE A 179 4.04 -3.70 33.40
CA PHE A 179 2.60 -3.61 33.56
C PHE A 179 2.19 -2.14 33.66
N TYR A 180 1.12 -1.75 32.94
CA TYR A 180 0.63 -0.38 32.90
C TYR A 180 -0.82 -0.29 33.35
N ASN A 181 -1.13 0.71 34.16
CA ASN A 181 -2.49 1.09 34.47
C ASN A 181 -3.01 2.07 33.38
N TYR A 182 -4.17 1.74 32.76
CA TYR A 182 -4.82 2.54 31.72
C TYR A 182 -6.08 3.21 32.29
N ASP A 183 -5.91 4.16 33.18
CA ASP A 183 -6.99 4.87 33.87
C ASP A 183 -7.33 6.23 33.23
N GLU A 184 -6.44 6.83 32.48
CA GLU A 184 -6.64 8.11 31.83
C GLU A 184 -7.16 7.96 30.38
N THR A 185 -8.26 8.68 30.07
CA THR A 185 -8.82 8.73 28.72
C THR A 185 -8.03 9.67 27.84
N ARG A 186 -7.61 9.16 26.66
CA ARG A 186 -6.91 9.94 25.66
C ARG A 186 -7.88 10.67 24.75
N TYR A 187 -7.61 11.95 24.51
CA TYR A 187 -8.38 12.81 23.62
C TYR A 187 -7.52 13.33 22.49
N TYR A 188 -8.18 13.59 21.37
CA TYR A 188 -7.61 14.25 20.21
C TYR A 188 -8.41 15.49 19.87
N THR A 189 -7.72 16.50 19.30
CA THR A 189 -8.35 17.68 18.77
C THR A 189 -8.72 17.43 17.33
N VAL A 190 -10.03 17.35 17.05
CA VAL A 190 -10.55 17.26 15.70
C VAL A 190 -11.07 18.65 15.29
N THR A 191 -10.56 19.18 14.19
CA THR A 191 -10.98 20.48 13.64
C THR A 191 -11.87 20.24 12.44
N PHE A 192 -13.06 20.86 12.43
CA PHE A 192 -13.93 20.91 11.28
C PHE A 192 -13.88 22.33 10.67
N VAL A 193 -13.59 22.43 9.37
CA VAL A 193 -13.62 23.70 8.63
C VAL A 193 -14.89 23.72 7.78
N VAL A 194 -15.80 24.65 8.08
CA VAL A 194 -17.10 24.79 7.40
C VAL A 194 -17.21 26.22 6.87
N GLY A 195 -17.13 26.37 5.55
CA GLY A 195 -16.92 27.68 4.94
C GLY A 195 -15.60 28.29 5.38
N ASP A 196 -15.65 29.51 5.94
CA ASP A 196 -14.46 30.22 6.44
C ASP A 196 -14.21 30.02 7.96
N ASN A 197 -14.98 29.13 8.62
CA ASN A 197 -14.96 28.98 10.07
C ASN A 197 -14.34 27.63 10.48
N GLU A 198 -13.53 27.67 11.56
CA GLU A 198 -12.96 26.47 12.20
C GLU A 198 -13.71 26.13 13.49
N TYR A 199 -14.03 24.85 13.66
CA TYR A 199 -14.70 24.29 14.84
C TYR A 199 -13.85 23.16 15.42
N LYS A 200 -13.28 23.37 16.62
CA LYS A 200 -12.44 22.39 17.30
C LYS A 200 -13.25 21.56 18.30
N VAL A 201 -13.19 20.25 18.16
CA VAL A 201 -13.89 19.27 19.00
C VAL A 201 -12.88 18.38 19.69
N LYS A 202 -12.97 18.29 21.02
CA LYS A 202 -12.20 17.33 21.81
C LYS A 202 -12.86 15.97 21.73
N THR A 203 -12.26 15.03 21.02
CA THR A 203 -12.81 13.71 20.71
C THR A 203 -12.05 12.61 21.44
N VAL A 204 -12.76 11.70 22.09
CA VAL A 204 -12.16 10.52 22.73
C VAL A 204 -11.51 9.63 21.69
N GLY A 205 -10.30 9.14 21.96
CA GLY A 205 -9.59 8.23 21.08
C GLY A 205 -10.44 6.99 20.71
N ASN A 206 -10.31 6.56 19.47
CA ASN A 206 -11.06 5.45 18.85
C ASN A 206 -12.59 5.67 18.76
N THR A 207 -13.08 6.92 18.89
CA THR A 207 -14.47 7.28 18.62
C THR A 207 -14.59 8.16 17.39
N LEU A 208 -15.76 8.15 16.74
CA LEU A 208 -16.05 9.03 15.62
C LEU A 208 -16.29 10.45 16.12
N PRO A 209 -15.63 11.48 15.55
CA PRO A 209 -15.92 12.87 15.81
C PRO A 209 -17.24 13.29 15.16
N VAL A 210 -17.91 14.25 15.76
CA VAL A 210 -19.15 14.83 15.21
C VAL A 210 -18.91 16.31 14.97
N CYS A 211 -19.21 16.76 13.74
CA CYS A 211 -19.17 18.18 13.43
C CYS A 211 -20.24 18.94 14.25
N PRO A 212 -19.86 20.02 14.97
CA PRO A 212 -20.81 20.70 15.86
C PRO A 212 -21.79 21.62 15.14
N VAL A 213 -21.61 21.82 13.82
CA VAL A 213 -22.50 22.62 12.97
C VAL A 213 -22.90 21.82 11.74
N ASP A 214 -24.06 22.15 11.18
CA ASP A 214 -24.50 21.57 9.90
C ASP A 214 -23.63 22.16 8.77
N PRO A 215 -22.86 21.37 8.03
CA PRO A 215 -22.03 21.89 6.95
C PRO A 215 -22.86 22.54 5.82
N THR A 216 -24.14 22.21 5.64
CA THR A 216 -25.01 22.86 4.66
C THR A 216 -25.27 24.34 4.97
N SER A 217 -24.98 24.79 6.19
CA SER A 217 -25.11 26.20 6.59
C SER A 217 -24.19 27.16 5.82
N ALA A 218 -23.12 26.64 5.20
CA ALA A 218 -22.19 27.43 4.38
C ALA A 218 -22.43 27.28 2.86
N GLU A 219 -23.53 26.64 2.45
CA GLU A 219 -23.91 26.54 1.04
C GLU A 219 -24.26 27.91 0.43
N THR A 220 -23.98 28.02 -0.86
CA THR A 220 -24.44 29.14 -1.68
C THR A 220 -25.54 28.71 -2.65
N SER A 221 -26.06 29.65 -3.44
CA SER A 221 -26.99 29.29 -4.53
C SER A 221 -26.32 28.45 -5.62
N ALA A 222 -25.01 28.62 -5.81
CA ALA A 222 -24.22 27.96 -6.85
C ALA A 222 -23.57 26.67 -6.37
N ASP A 223 -23.04 26.63 -5.15
CA ASP A 223 -22.24 25.53 -4.63
C ASP A 223 -22.93 24.90 -3.42
N LYS A 224 -23.10 23.58 -3.46
CA LYS A 224 -23.70 22.77 -2.43
C LYS A 224 -22.66 21.96 -1.67
N PHE A 225 -22.93 21.60 -0.42
CA PHE A 225 -22.09 20.72 0.35
C PHE A 225 -22.03 19.33 -0.31
N VAL A 226 -20.85 18.89 -0.65
CA VAL A 226 -20.60 17.61 -1.33
C VAL A 226 -20.09 16.55 -0.35
N GLY A 227 -19.25 16.95 0.60
CA GLY A 227 -18.63 16.05 1.54
C GLY A 227 -17.41 16.71 2.19
N TRP A 228 -16.60 15.90 2.83
CA TRP A 228 -15.36 16.31 3.45
C TRP A 228 -14.15 15.97 2.55
N ASP A 229 -13.05 16.69 2.70
CA ASP A 229 -11.78 16.47 1.97
C ASP A 229 -11.13 15.11 2.25
N GLN A 230 -11.54 14.44 3.32
CA GLN A 230 -11.17 13.06 3.66
C GLN A 230 -12.31 12.38 4.41
N ALA A 231 -12.35 11.05 4.41
CA ALA A 231 -13.36 10.28 5.14
C ALA A 231 -13.25 10.53 6.65
N ILE A 232 -14.39 10.77 7.31
CA ILE A 232 -14.41 10.92 8.76
C ILE A 232 -14.18 9.56 9.42
N GLY A 233 -13.00 9.38 9.98
CA GLY A 233 -12.57 8.19 10.70
C GLY A 233 -12.62 8.35 12.22
N LYS A 234 -12.42 7.23 12.94
CA LYS A 234 -12.23 7.27 14.38
C LYS A 234 -10.96 8.05 14.74
N ALA A 235 -11.03 8.90 15.76
CA ALA A 235 -9.92 9.73 16.21
C ALA A 235 -8.74 8.89 16.71
N THR A 236 -7.62 8.90 15.98
CA THR A 236 -6.36 8.24 16.35
C THR A 236 -5.21 9.23 16.47
N LYS A 237 -5.42 10.45 16.00
CA LYS A 237 -4.50 11.61 16.00
C LYS A 237 -5.32 12.88 15.91
N ASP A 238 -4.68 14.03 16.13
CA ASP A 238 -5.27 15.32 15.76
C ASP A 238 -5.43 15.37 14.24
N VAL A 239 -6.59 15.86 13.78
CA VAL A 239 -6.95 15.86 12.36
C VAL A 239 -7.86 17.04 12.04
N THR A 240 -7.77 17.53 10.81
CA THR A 240 -8.67 18.55 10.26
C THR A 240 -9.49 17.96 9.13
N TYR A 241 -10.79 18.16 9.15
CA TYR A 241 -11.75 17.85 8.08
C TYR A 241 -12.26 19.16 7.48
N THR A 242 -12.08 19.34 6.18
CA THR A 242 -12.54 20.55 5.47
C THR A 242 -13.77 20.22 4.63
N ALA A 243 -14.87 20.93 4.87
CA ALA A 243 -16.07 20.80 4.07
C ALA A 243 -15.83 21.31 2.65
N TRP A 244 -16.15 20.49 1.66
CA TRP A 244 -16.03 20.85 0.26
C TRP A 244 -17.40 21.16 -0.35
N TYR A 245 -17.44 22.21 -1.19
CA TYR A 245 -18.67 22.71 -1.82
C TYR A 245 -18.45 22.80 -3.33
N GLY A 246 -19.46 22.41 -4.13
CA GLY A 246 -19.36 22.47 -5.58
C GLY A 246 -20.68 22.23 -6.28
N ASN A 247 -20.60 22.21 -7.62
CA ASN A 247 -21.76 22.01 -8.51
C ASN A 247 -21.44 20.94 -9.55
N GLU A 248 -22.27 19.90 -9.62
CA GLU A 248 -22.11 18.77 -10.55
C GLU A 248 -22.53 19.11 -12.00
N LEU A 249 -23.40 20.10 -12.20
CA LEU A 249 -23.93 20.46 -13.53
C LEU A 249 -22.86 20.92 -14.54
N PHE A 250 -21.64 21.22 -14.07
CA PHE A 250 -20.57 21.78 -14.89
C PHE A 250 -19.31 20.89 -14.92
N ALA A 251 -19.40 19.68 -14.41
CA ALA A 251 -18.35 18.68 -14.44
C ALA A 251 -18.93 17.32 -14.81
N GLU A 252 -18.20 16.56 -15.61
CA GLU A 252 -18.61 15.26 -16.10
C GLU A 252 -17.42 14.34 -16.19
N ILE A 253 -17.49 13.12 -15.67
CA ILE A 253 -16.46 12.11 -15.86
C ILE A 253 -16.65 11.48 -17.24
N LEU A 254 -15.65 11.57 -18.08
CA LEU A 254 -15.72 11.05 -19.43
C LEU A 254 -15.76 9.52 -19.47
N PRO A 255 -16.45 8.92 -20.47
CA PRO A 255 -16.60 7.46 -20.57
C PRO A 255 -15.29 6.70 -20.72
N ALA A 256 -14.26 7.32 -21.31
CA ALA A 256 -12.92 6.76 -21.47
C ALA A 256 -11.85 7.82 -21.15
N LYS A 257 -10.67 7.34 -20.78
CA LYS A 257 -9.52 8.15 -20.40
C LYS A 257 -9.17 9.18 -21.48
N ASP A 258 -8.76 10.37 -21.03
CA ASP A 258 -8.32 11.52 -21.83
C ASP A 258 -9.35 11.97 -22.90
N GLY A 259 -10.59 11.51 -22.77
CA GLY A 259 -11.67 11.85 -23.71
C GLY A 259 -11.68 11.02 -24.98
N ALA A 260 -11.04 9.85 -24.98
CA ALA A 260 -11.12 8.90 -26.09
C ALA A 260 -12.57 8.50 -26.39
N LYS A 261 -12.86 8.30 -27.67
CA LYS A 261 -14.21 7.89 -28.12
C LYS A 261 -14.50 6.43 -27.84
N ALA A 262 -13.46 5.58 -27.85
CA ALA A 262 -13.56 4.14 -27.66
C ALA A 262 -12.39 3.59 -26.86
N ILE A 263 -12.54 2.35 -26.35
CA ILE A 263 -11.49 1.61 -25.70
C ILE A 263 -11.15 0.37 -26.53
N LEU A 264 -9.87 0.05 -26.67
CA LEU A 264 -9.38 -1.20 -27.25
C LEU A 264 -8.64 -1.99 -26.17
N THR A 265 -9.10 -3.20 -25.90
CA THR A 265 -8.44 -4.16 -25.02
C THR A 265 -8.12 -5.45 -25.76
N MET A 266 -6.84 -5.82 -25.81
CA MET A 266 -6.41 -7.09 -26.35
C MET A 266 -6.26 -8.11 -25.22
N THR A 267 -6.92 -9.28 -25.30
CA THR A 267 -6.74 -10.38 -24.35
C THR A 267 -6.16 -11.60 -25.06
N TYR A 268 -5.11 -12.19 -24.46
CA TYR A 268 -4.38 -13.34 -25.00
C TYR A 268 -4.49 -14.52 -24.05
N ASP A 269 -5.24 -15.54 -24.46
CA ASP A 269 -5.53 -16.69 -23.62
C ASP A 269 -4.38 -17.69 -23.58
N ASP A 270 -4.43 -18.56 -22.56
CA ASP A 270 -3.57 -19.71 -22.36
C ASP A 270 -2.15 -19.41 -21.83
N GLY A 271 -1.71 -18.17 -21.79
CA GLY A 271 -0.37 -17.81 -21.30
C GLY A 271 0.76 -18.37 -22.18
N ASP A 272 0.65 -18.17 -23.51
CA ASP A 272 1.71 -18.54 -24.45
C ASP A 272 2.84 -17.50 -24.42
N LEU A 273 4.03 -17.94 -23.98
CA LEU A 273 5.17 -17.04 -23.74
C LEU A 273 5.71 -16.40 -25.02
N GLU A 274 5.75 -17.12 -26.13
CA GLU A 274 6.27 -16.60 -27.40
C GLU A 274 5.31 -15.57 -28.00
N THR A 275 4.02 -15.80 -27.88
CA THR A 275 3.00 -14.79 -28.20
C THR A 275 3.19 -13.55 -27.34
N ALA A 276 3.33 -13.72 -26.02
CA ALA A 276 3.51 -12.60 -25.10
C ALA A 276 4.76 -11.77 -25.41
N LYS A 277 5.89 -12.39 -25.72
CA LYS A 277 7.12 -11.70 -26.15
C LYS A 277 6.89 -10.88 -27.42
N TRP A 278 6.24 -11.48 -28.41
CA TRP A 278 5.96 -10.80 -29.69
C TRP A 278 4.99 -9.64 -29.50
N VAL A 279 3.87 -9.82 -28.79
CA VAL A 279 2.90 -8.75 -28.55
C VAL A 279 3.46 -7.64 -27.69
N ASN A 280 4.29 -7.93 -26.67
CA ASN A 280 4.96 -6.89 -25.88
C ASN A 280 5.80 -5.96 -26.76
N GLN A 281 6.57 -6.52 -27.69
CA GLN A 281 7.34 -5.74 -28.65
C GLN A 281 6.43 -4.89 -29.55
N LYS A 282 5.32 -5.45 -30.04
CA LYS A 282 4.40 -4.75 -30.94
C LYS A 282 3.56 -3.70 -30.21
N ASN A 283 3.16 -3.94 -28.99
CA ASN A 283 2.48 -2.95 -28.15
C ASN A 283 3.35 -1.69 -27.99
N LYS A 284 4.64 -1.86 -27.65
CA LYS A 284 5.59 -0.74 -27.59
C LYS A 284 5.73 0.01 -28.91
N GLN A 285 5.75 -0.72 -30.03
CA GLN A 285 5.91 -0.15 -31.36
C GLN A 285 4.71 0.68 -31.80
N TYR A 286 3.49 0.25 -31.44
CA TYR A 286 2.24 0.82 -31.95
C TYR A 286 1.43 1.59 -30.87
N GLY A 287 1.94 1.67 -29.64
CA GLY A 287 1.24 2.34 -28.53
C GLY A 287 0.03 1.57 -28.01
N LEU A 288 0.03 0.24 -28.14
CA LEU A 288 -1.06 -0.63 -27.69
C LEU A 288 -0.80 -1.22 -26.31
N ALA A 289 -1.85 -1.79 -25.72
CA ALA A 289 -1.80 -2.50 -24.45
C ALA A 289 -2.64 -3.78 -24.52
N GLY A 290 -2.45 -4.69 -23.56
CA GLY A 290 -3.22 -5.93 -23.51
C GLY A 290 -3.02 -6.73 -22.23
N SER A 291 -3.76 -7.83 -22.10
CA SER A 291 -3.73 -8.69 -20.92
C SER A 291 -3.47 -10.14 -21.31
N CYS A 292 -2.50 -10.79 -20.66
CA CYS A 292 -2.25 -12.22 -20.79
C CYS A 292 -3.09 -12.98 -19.77
N MET A 293 -4.00 -13.81 -20.25
CA MET A 293 -4.85 -14.67 -19.41
C MET A 293 -4.09 -15.96 -19.12
N ILE A 294 -3.54 -16.07 -17.89
CA ILE A 294 -2.54 -17.07 -17.52
C ILE A 294 -3.19 -18.34 -16.94
N ILE A 295 -2.84 -19.50 -17.51
CA ILE A 295 -3.08 -20.80 -16.91
C ILE A 295 -1.90 -21.14 -15.99
N THR A 296 -2.14 -21.11 -14.69
CA THR A 296 -1.05 -21.13 -13.71
C THR A 296 -0.34 -22.47 -13.54
N SER A 297 -0.91 -23.59 -14.01
CA SER A 297 -0.24 -24.90 -13.94
C SER A 297 0.64 -25.24 -15.14
N ARG A 298 0.55 -24.51 -16.25
CA ARG A 298 1.32 -24.80 -17.46
C ARG A 298 2.83 -24.57 -17.29
N SER A 299 3.66 -25.42 -17.90
CA SER A 299 5.11 -25.29 -17.88
C SER A 299 5.58 -23.97 -18.50
N GLY A 300 4.94 -23.52 -19.58
CA GLY A 300 5.21 -22.19 -20.18
C GLY A 300 5.06 -21.01 -19.24
N PHE A 301 4.30 -21.17 -18.15
CA PHE A 301 4.24 -20.19 -17.06
C PHE A 301 5.25 -20.52 -15.94
N LYS A 302 5.14 -21.72 -15.35
CA LYS A 302 5.89 -22.08 -14.13
C LYS A 302 7.41 -22.04 -14.32
N ASP A 303 7.89 -22.49 -15.47
CA ASP A 303 9.31 -22.64 -15.74
C ASP A 303 9.95 -21.35 -16.26
N HIS A 304 9.15 -20.30 -16.51
CA HIS A 304 9.55 -19.03 -17.15
C HIS A 304 9.12 -17.77 -16.39
N ILE A 305 8.97 -17.86 -15.06
CA ILE A 305 8.56 -16.71 -14.21
C ILE A 305 9.45 -15.45 -14.41
N PRO A 306 10.80 -15.55 -14.52
CA PRO A 306 11.64 -14.37 -14.77
C PRO A 306 11.30 -13.66 -16.10
N GLU A 307 11.05 -14.41 -17.18
CA GLU A 307 10.68 -13.85 -18.49
C GLU A 307 9.31 -13.16 -18.42
N TRP A 308 8.34 -13.78 -17.75
CA TRP A 308 7.03 -13.17 -17.53
C TRP A 308 7.12 -11.87 -16.74
N ARG A 309 7.94 -11.83 -15.67
CA ARG A 309 8.19 -10.58 -14.92
C ARG A 309 8.80 -9.48 -15.78
N ALA A 310 9.72 -9.84 -16.69
CA ALA A 310 10.32 -8.88 -17.62
C ALA A 310 9.31 -8.36 -18.66
N ILE A 311 8.38 -9.21 -19.12
CA ILE A 311 7.32 -8.83 -20.07
C ILE A 311 6.35 -7.83 -19.40
N PHE A 312 5.95 -8.05 -18.15
CA PHE A 312 4.98 -7.21 -17.46
C PHE A 312 5.59 -5.95 -16.80
N ALA A 313 6.92 -5.80 -16.82
CA ALA A 313 7.61 -4.72 -16.12
C ALA A 313 7.31 -3.32 -16.66
N ASP A 314 6.94 -3.17 -17.93
CA ASP A 314 6.70 -1.87 -18.57
C ASP A 314 5.21 -1.48 -18.65
N GLY A 315 4.30 -2.37 -18.23
CA GLY A 315 2.87 -2.12 -18.17
C GLY A 315 2.12 -2.18 -19.52
N THR A 316 2.79 -2.44 -20.65
CA THR A 316 2.08 -2.62 -21.94
C THR A 316 1.34 -3.94 -22.01
N LEU A 317 1.73 -4.91 -21.20
CA LEU A 317 1.01 -6.14 -20.92
C LEU A 317 0.85 -6.31 -19.42
N GLU A 318 -0.24 -6.94 -19.00
CA GLU A 318 -0.49 -7.34 -17.61
C GLU A 318 -0.83 -8.82 -17.52
N PRO A 319 -0.58 -9.48 -16.37
CA PRO A 319 -1.10 -10.81 -16.07
C PRO A 319 -2.53 -10.72 -15.54
N GLN A 320 -3.43 -11.56 -16.06
CA GLN A 320 -4.75 -11.80 -15.50
C GLN A 320 -5.03 -13.32 -15.47
N CYS A 321 -6.08 -13.74 -14.78
CA CYS A 321 -6.30 -15.14 -14.47
C CYS A 321 -7.07 -15.90 -15.56
N HIS A 322 -6.60 -17.13 -15.90
CA HIS A 322 -7.28 -18.08 -16.80
C HIS A 322 -7.31 -19.50 -16.19
N SER A 323 -7.64 -19.60 -14.93
CA SER A 323 -7.68 -20.82 -14.12
C SER A 323 -6.32 -21.45 -13.81
N THR A 324 -6.35 -22.51 -13.00
CA THR A 324 -5.15 -23.29 -12.68
C THR A 324 -4.80 -24.27 -13.79
N THR A 325 -5.76 -25.09 -14.26
CA THR A 325 -5.45 -26.21 -15.18
C THR A 325 -6.14 -26.10 -16.54
N HIS A 326 -7.00 -25.10 -16.74
CA HIS A 326 -7.89 -25.00 -17.90
C HIS A 326 -8.81 -26.22 -18.04
N SER A 327 -9.29 -26.73 -16.91
CA SER A 327 -10.14 -27.91 -16.91
C SER A 327 -11.53 -27.64 -17.50
N SER A 328 -12.00 -28.54 -18.35
CA SER A 328 -13.40 -28.54 -18.81
C SER A 328 -14.39 -28.83 -17.67
N ASP A 329 -13.90 -29.37 -16.56
CA ASP A 329 -14.70 -29.72 -15.39
C ASP A 329 -15.14 -28.49 -14.58
N THR A 330 -14.54 -27.29 -14.83
CA THR A 330 -15.06 -26.03 -14.29
C THR A 330 -16.47 -25.71 -14.77
N LYS A 331 -16.95 -26.40 -15.80
CA LYS A 331 -18.35 -26.32 -16.25
C LYS A 331 -19.34 -26.79 -15.19
N GLU A 332 -19.02 -27.89 -14.50
CA GLU A 332 -19.78 -28.41 -13.36
C GLU A 332 -18.85 -29.25 -12.49
N GLY A 333 -18.74 -28.92 -11.22
CA GLY A 333 -17.85 -29.62 -10.30
C GLY A 333 -18.17 -29.36 -8.83
N PRO A 334 -17.43 -29.96 -7.91
CA PRO A 334 -17.56 -29.66 -6.49
C PRO A 334 -16.97 -28.29 -6.15
N PRO A 335 -17.36 -27.65 -5.04
CA PRO A 335 -16.83 -26.34 -4.60
C PRO A 335 -15.29 -26.30 -4.51
N SER A 336 -14.65 -27.41 -4.13
CA SER A 336 -13.18 -27.52 -4.06
C SER A 336 -12.49 -27.37 -5.44
N LEU A 337 -13.18 -27.75 -6.51
CA LEU A 337 -12.70 -27.51 -7.87
C LEU A 337 -12.67 -26.01 -8.19
N TYR A 338 -13.75 -25.29 -7.86
CA TYR A 338 -13.83 -23.86 -8.08
C TYR A 338 -12.81 -23.09 -7.24
N GLN A 339 -12.61 -23.52 -5.99
CA GLN A 339 -11.55 -22.96 -5.15
C GLN A 339 -10.18 -23.09 -5.84
N ARG A 340 -9.81 -24.28 -6.29
CA ARG A 340 -8.53 -24.56 -6.94
C ARG A 340 -8.37 -23.81 -8.27
N GLU A 341 -9.39 -23.86 -9.13
CA GLU A 341 -9.27 -23.33 -10.49
C GLU A 341 -9.37 -21.79 -10.54
N ILE A 342 -10.15 -21.18 -9.65
CA ILE A 342 -10.51 -19.76 -9.71
C ILE A 342 -9.76 -18.96 -8.65
N VAL A 343 -9.83 -19.39 -7.38
CA VAL A 343 -9.28 -18.60 -6.25
C VAL A 343 -7.78 -18.83 -6.08
N ASP A 344 -7.34 -20.10 -6.06
CA ASP A 344 -5.93 -20.43 -5.85
C ASP A 344 -5.05 -19.93 -7.01
N SER A 345 -5.58 -19.94 -8.24
CA SER A 345 -4.89 -19.38 -9.41
C SER A 345 -4.71 -17.86 -9.29
N LYS A 346 -5.72 -17.13 -8.79
CA LYS A 346 -5.61 -15.70 -8.48
C LYS A 346 -4.50 -15.41 -7.47
N ASN A 347 -4.54 -16.14 -6.34
CA ASN A 347 -3.59 -15.97 -5.25
C ASN A 347 -2.14 -16.25 -5.69
N LEU A 348 -1.95 -17.28 -6.53
CA LEU A 348 -0.65 -17.58 -7.09
C LEU A 348 -0.13 -16.47 -8.01
N LEU A 349 -0.97 -15.92 -8.89
CA LEU A 349 -0.60 -14.82 -9.77
C LEU A 349 -0.28 -13.55 -8.97
N ALA A 350 -1.11 -13.17 -8.00
CA ALA A 350 -0.89 -12.01 -7.14
C ALA A 350 0.44 -12.13 -6.35
N THR A 351 0.75 -13.31 -5.83
CA THR A 351 2.03 -13.57 -5.15
C THR A 351 3.22 -13.53 -6.13
N THR A 352 3.03 -14.04 -7.35
CA THR A 352 4.06 -14.08 -8.38
C THR A 352 4.36 -12.70 -8.95
N PHE A 353 3.35 -11.87 -9.10
CA PHE A 353 3.42 -10.52 -9.70
C PHE A 353 2.88 -9.44 -8.74
N PRO A 354 3.56 -9.16 -7.62
CA PRO A 354 3.04 -8.27 -6.58
C PRO A 354 2.91 -6.79 -6.99
N LYS A 355 3.30 -6.44 -8.21
CA LYS A 355 3.13 -5.10 -8.78
C LYS A 355 1.95 -5.02 -9.77
N ASN A 356 1.25 -6.14 -9.98
CA ASN A 356 0.12 -6.22 -10.89
C ASN A 356 -1.13 -6.62 -10.12
N ASP A 357 -2.24 -5.96 -10.41
CA ASP A 357 -3.52 -6.23 -9.77
C ASP A 357 -4.27 -7.32 -10.54
N ILE A 358 -4.45 -8.46 -9.91
CA ILE A 358 -5.17 -9.60 -10.50
C ILE A 358 -6.66 -9.46 -10.18
N ILE A 359 -7.35 -8.68 -10.97
CA ILE A 359 -8.75 -8.30 -10.75
C ILE A 359 -9.71 -8.83 -11.80
N CYS A 360 -9.18 -9.40 -12.88
CA CYS A 360 -9.98 -9.93 -13.98
C CYS A 360 -9.76 -11.44 -14.17
N TYR A 361 -10.81 -12.11 -14.62
CA TYR A 361 -10.81 -13.52 -14.96
C TYR A 361 -11.19 -13.72 -16.43
N ALA A 362 -10.64 -14.72 -17.07
CA ALA A 362 -11.13 -15.24 -18.35
C ALA A 362 -11.58 -16.67 -18.16
N THR A 363 -12.85 -16.94 -18.46
CA THR A 363 -13.43 -18.27 -18.26
C THR A 363 -12.95 -19.25 -19.32
N PRO A 364 -12.31 -20.37 -18.94
CA PRO A 364 -12.00 -21.45 -19.86
C PRO A 364 -13.26 -21.94 -20.62
N TYR A 365 -13.12 -22.14 -21.92
CA TYR A 365 -14.21 -22.56 -22.82
C TYR A 365 -15.43 -21.64 -22.85
N CYS A 366 -15.32 -20.42 -22.30
CA CYS A 366 -16.43 -19.44 -22.22
C CYS A 366 -17.69 -20.00 -21.53
N PHE A 367 -17.54 -20.81 -20.52
CA PHE A 367 -18.64 -21.45 -19.83
C PHE A 367 -18.57 -21.26 -18.31
N VAL A 368 -19.63 -20.73 -17.73
CA VAL A 368 -19.88 -20.64 -16.29
C VAL A 368 -21.15 -21.37 -15.91
N THR A 369 -21.29 -21.80 -14.66
CA THR A 369 -22.46 -22.50 -14.16
C THR A 369 -22.93 -21.91 -12.82
N GLU A 370 -24.25 -21.93 -12.59
CA GLU A 370 -24.87 -21.61 -11.30
C GLU A 370 -24.98 -22.84 -10.37
N TYR A 371 -24.46 -24.00 -10.80
CA TYR A 371 -24.58 -25.25 -10.08
C TYR A 371 -23.22 -25.77 -9.61
N SER A 372 -23.20 -26.39 -8.41
CA SER A 372 -22.10 -27.21 -7.96
C SER A 372 -22.53 -28.65 -7.72
N TYR A 373 -21.57 -29.58 -7.62
CA TYR A 373 -21.86 -30.94 -7.15
C TYR A 373 -21.92 -30.94 -5.63
N LYS A 374 -22.98 -31.54 -5.08
CA LYS A 374 -23.14 -31.75 -3.64
C LYS A 374 -22.03 -32.66 -3.11
N THR A 375 -21.43 -32.29 -1.98
CA THR A 375 -20.39 -33.05 -1.31
C THR A 375 -20.83 -33.50 0.08
N ASP A 376 -20.24 -34.60 0.56
CA ASP A 376 -20.34 -35.03 1.95
C ASP A 376 -19.42 -34.17 2.87
N ALA A 377 -19.40 -34.47 4.17
CA ALA A 377 -18.58 -33.78 5.15
C ALA A 377 -17.05 -33.94 4.91
N ASN A 378 -16.63 -34.91 4.10
CA ASN A 378 -15.24 -35.13 3.73
C ASN A 378 -14.87 -34.49 2.36
N GLY A 379 -15.83 -33.83 1.69
CA GLY A 379 -15.64 -33.18 0.39
C GLY A 379 -15.83 -34.13 -0.82
N ASN A 380 -16.28 -35.39 -0.62
CA ASN A 380 -16.52 -36.33 -1.71
C ASN A 380 -17.85 -36.02 -2.39
N VAL A 381 -17.89 -36.10 -3.72
CA VAL A 381 -19.11 -35.90 -4.51
C VAL A 381 -20.15 -36.97 -4.19
N ILE A 382 -21.38 -36.55 -3.92
CA ILE A 382 -22.51 -37.41 -3.67
C ILE A 382 -23.16 -37.79 -5.01
N TYR A 383 -23.33 -39.09 -5.25
CA TYR A 383 -23.98 -39.61 -6.44
C TYR A 383 -25.36 -40.18 -6.10
N GLN A 384 -26.32 -39.98 -7.01
CA GLN A 384 -27.64 -40.61 -6.97
C GLN A 384 -27.96 -41.19 -8.36
N ASN A 385 -28.33 -42.45 -8.42
CA ASN A 385 -28.59 -43.16 -9.69
C ASN A 385 -27.43 -43.07 -10.72
N GLY A 386 -26.17 -43.08 -10.22
CA GLY A 386 -24.98 -43.04 -11.07
C GLY A 386 -24.58 -41.63 -11.57
N ALA A 387 -25.32 -40.59 -11.21
CA ALA A 387 -25.03 -39.21 -11.57
C ALA A 387 -24.72 -38.35 -10.33
N PRO A 388 -23.84 -37.32 -10.43
CA PRO A 388 -23.59 -36.38 -9.34
C PRO A 388 -24.85 -35.61 -9.00
N VAL A 389 -25.12 -35.41 -7.70
CA VAL A 389 -26.24 -34.57 -7.23
C VAL A 389 -25.82 -33.12 -7.39
N LYS A 390 -26.61 -32.35 -8.14
CA LYS A 390 -26.37 -30.89 -8.36
C LYS A 390 -27.16 -30.07 -7.37
N VAL A 391 -26.52 -28.95 -6.94
CA VAL A 391 -27.12 -27.92 -6.10
C VAL A 391 -27.01 -26.59 -6.81
N LYS A 392 -28.09 -25.82 -6.87
CA LYS A 392 -28.07 -24.45 -7.36
C LYS A 392 -27.62 -23.52 -6.23
N ASP A 393 -26.34 -23.26 -6.15
CA ASP A 393 -25.69 -22.45 -5.10
C ASP A 393 -24.88 -21.27 -5.67
N GLY A 394 -24.99 -21.05 -6.97
CA GLY A 394 -24.25 -20.07 -7.74
C GLY A 394 -23.04 -20.65 -8.47
N GLY A 395 -22.56 -21.84 -8.12
CA GLY A 395 -21.50 -22.57 -8.81
C GLY A 395 -20.24 -21.75 -9.10
N SER A 396 -19.61 -21.97 -10.26
CA SER A 396 -18.42 -21.22 -10.67
C SER A 396 -18.71 -19.74 -10.93
N GLN A 397 -19.94 -19.39 -11.37
CA GLN A 397 -20.32 -18.00 -11.61
C GLN A 397 -20.22 -17.16 -10.33
N LYS A 398 -20.77 -17.66 -9.21
CA LYS A 398 -20.70 -17.00 -7.92
C LYS A 398 -19.26 -16.84 -7.44
N VAL A 399 -18.43 -17.88 -7.53
CA VAL A 399 -17.02 -17.81 -7.10
C VAL A 399 -16.24 -16.79 -7.91
N ILE A 400 -16.49 -16.68 -9.22
CA ILE A 400 -15.88 -15.65 -10.06
C ILE A 400 -16.36 -14.25 -9.59
N GLN A 401 -17.66 -14.07 -9.40
CA GLN A 401 -18.24 -12.79 -8.97
C GLN A 401 -17.72 -12.35 -7.59
N GLU A 402 -17.48 -13.25 -6.66
CA GLU A 402 -16.94 -12.93 -5.33
C GLU A 402 -15.44 -12.59 -5.32
N ASN A 403 -14.70 -12.96 -6.37
CA ASN A 403 -13.23 -12.84 -6.38
C ASN A 403 -12.69 -11.87 -7.42
N TYR A 404 -13.46 -11.48 -8.43
CA TYR A 404 -13.01 -10.66 -9.55
C TYR A 404 -13.99 -9.54 -9.87
N PHE A 405 -13.48 -8.43 -10.37
CA PHE A 405 -14.27 -7.27 -10.78
C PHE A 405 -14.79 -7.36 -12.22
N ALA A 406 -14.21 -8.24 -13.02
CA ALA A 406 -14.66 -8.53 -14.38
C ALA A 406 -14.32 -9.97 -14.77
N ASN A 407 -15.19 -10.57 -15.58
CA ASN A 407 -14.93 -11.88 -16.16
C ASN A 407 -15.16 -11.84 -17.67
N ARG A 408 -14.12 -12.07 -18.45
CA ARG A 408 -14.24 -12.19 -19.89
C ARG A 408 -14.72 -13.61 -20.24
N ASN A 409 -15.98 -13.69 -20.70
CA ASN A 409 -16.59 -14.87 -21.25
C ASN A 409 -16.51 -14.83 -22.79
N GLY A 410 -17.59 -14.92 -23.59
CA GLY A 410 -17.40 -14.99 -25.01
C GLY A 410 -18.55 -14.67 -25.96
N PRO A 411 -19.62 -13.96 -25.57
CA PRO A 411 -20.62 -13.52 -26.54
C PRO A 411 -20.00 -12.57 -27.57
N SER A 412 -20.31 -12.76 -28.87
CA SER A 412 -19.74 -11.91 -29.93
C SER A 412 -20.43 -10.56 -30.01
N GLY A 413 -19.66 -9.47 -30.03
CA GLY A 413 -20.22 -8.12 -30.13
C GLY A 413 -19.25 -7.01 -29.75
N PHE A 414 -19.79 -5.82 -29.55
CA PHE A 414 -19.11 -4.64 -29.02
C PHE A 414 -19.64 -4.34 -27.63
N GLN A 415 -18.73 -4.20 -26.68
CA GLN A 415 -19.07 -3.92 -25.30
C GLN A 415 -19.49 -2.46 -25.12
N SER A 416 -20.46 -2.21 -24.26
CA SER A 416 -20.78 -0.86 -23.79
C SER A 416 -19.64 -0.32 -22.92
N LEU A 417 -19.43 1.01 -22.93
CA LEU A 417 -18.58 1.68 -21.96
C LEU A 417 -19.21 1.74 -20.54
N ASP A 418 -20.47 1.27 -20.41
CA ASP A 418 -21.18 1.10 -19.15
C ASP A 418 -21.71 -0.34 -19.01
N PRO A 419 -20.85 -1.30 -18.63
CA PRO A 419 -21.29 -2.66 -18.31
C PRO A 419 -22.26 -2.69 -17.13
N THR A 420 -23.28 -3.54 -17.21
CA THR A 420 -24.18 -3.79 -16.08
C THR A 420 -23.51 -4.64 -15.00
N PRO A 421 -23.96 -4.57 -13.73
CA PRO A 421 -23.30 -5.27 -12.61
C PRO A 421 -23.63 -6.77 -12.55
N ASP A 422 -24.25 -7.34 -13.57
CA ASP A 422 -24.69 -8.74 -13.61
C ASP A 422 -23.84 -9.64 -14.53
N ALA A 423 -24.27 -10.90 -14.68
CA ALA A 423 -23.68 -11.90 -15.55
C ALA A 423 -24.42 -12.09 -16.88
N ASN A 424 -25.37 -11.21 -17.20
CA ASN A 424 -26.03 -11.21 -18.51
C ASN A 424 -25.05 -10.77 -19.61
N GLU A 425 -25.38 -11.04 -20.85
CA GLU A 425 -24.57 -10.59 -21.99
C GLU A 425 -24.44 -9.05 -21.98
N GLY A 426 -23.20 -8.57 -22.06
CA GLY A 426 -22.86 -7.16 -21.93
C GLY A 426 -22.64 -6.65 -20.51
N GLY A 427 -22.83 -7.50 -19.48
CA GLY A 427 -22.47 -7.20 -18.09
C GLY A 427 -21.00 -7.46 -17.78
N TRP A 428 -20.57 -7.08 -16.57
CA TRP A 428 -19.18 -7.20 -16.10
C TRP A 428 -18.64 -8.66 -16.12
N TYR A 429 -19.52 -9.64 -15.97
CA TYR A 429 -19.16 -11.06 -15.90
C TYR A 429 -19.46 -11.83 -17.19
N ASN A 430 -19.95 -11.14 -18.23
CA ASN A 430 -20.19 -11.72 -19.57
C ASN A 430 -20.13 -10.65 -20.67
N PRO A 431 -19.01 -9.88 -20.77
CA PRO A 431 -18.88 -8.81 -21.76
C PRO A 431 -18.84 -9.35 -23.19
N TYR A 432 -19.30 -8.53 -24.12
CA TYR A 432 -19.16 -8.80 -25.54
C TYR A 432 -17.69 -8.70 -25.97
N VAL A 433 -17.27 -9.64 -26.85
CA VAL A 433 -15.90 -9.72 -27.38
C VAL A 433 -15.92 -9.90 -28.89
N GLN A 434 -14.79 -9.63 -29.54
CA GLN A 434 -14.52 -10.05 -30.91
C GLN A 434 -13.46 -11.14 -30.89
N TRP A 435 -13.79 -12.27 -31.52
CA TRP A 435 -12.91 -13.43 -31.58
C TRP A 435 -11.86 -13.25 -32.69
N PHE A 436 -10.60 -13.23 -32.34
CA PHE A 436 -9.48 -12.93 -33.23
C PHE A 436 -8.84 -14.24 -33.76
N TYR A 437 -9.47 -14.82 -34.76
CA TYR A 437 -9.17 -16.15 -35.30
C TYR A 437 -8.71 -16.13 -36.75
N SER A 438 -8.04 -17.22 -37.19
CA SER A 438 -7.68 -17.48 -38.60
C SER A 438 -8.81 -18.11 -39.43
N LYS A 439 -10.08 -17.88 -39.08
CA LYS A 439 -11.21 -18.37 -39.89
C LYS A 439 -11.30 -17.65 -41.22
N THR A 440 -11.66 -18.38 -42.29
CA THR A 440 -11.88 -17.80 -43.62
C THR A 440 -12.97 -16.74 -43.65
N SER A 441 -13.94 -16.82 -42.72
CA SER A 441 -14.99 -15.83 -42.53
C SER A 441 -14.54 -14.54 -41.85
N GLN A 442 -13.33 -14.49 -41.29
CA GLN A 442 -12.75 -13.32 -40.63
C GLN A 442 -11.59 -12.78 -41.43
N THR A 443 -11.89 -12.03 -42.49
CA THR A 443 -10.89 -11.34 -43.31
C THR A 443 -10.27 -10.15 -42.55
N ASP A 444 -9.11 -9.68 -42.99
CA ASP A 444 -8.52 -8.47 -42.43
C ASP A 444 -9.47 -7.27 -42.53
N ALA A 445 -10.18 -7.11 -43.62
CA ALA A 445 -11.17 -6.04 -43.79
C ALA A 445 -12.23 -6.04 -42.66
N ILE A 446 -12.70 -7.21 -42.23
CA ILE A 446 -13.65 -7.35 -41.11
C ILE A 446 -13.00 -6.95 -39.80
N ARG A 447 -11.77 -7.42 -39.53
CA ARG A 447 -11.04 -7.10 -38.32
C ARG A 447 -10.71 -5.62 -38.20
N LEU A 448 -10.29 -4.98 -39.26
CA LEU A 448 -10.01 -3.54 -39.27
C LEU A 448 -11.29 -2.73 -39.06
N LYS A 449 -12.41 -3.16 -39.63
CA LYS A 449 -13.71 -2.54 -39.45
C LYS A 449 -14.17 -2.58 -37.97
N TRP A 450 -13.76 -3.55 -37.16
CA TRP A 450 -14.08 -3.55 -35.72
C TRP A 450 -13.52 -2.32 -34.99
N ILE A 451 -12.31 -1.87 -35.38
CA ILE A 451 -11.70 -0.66 -34.81
C ILE A 451 -12.51 0.58 -35.24
N ASP A 452 -12.79 0.69 -36.54
CA ASP A 452 -13.53 1.82 -37.09
C ASP A 452 -14.94 1.92 -36.48
N ASP A 453 -15.63 0.77 -36.33
CA ASP A 453 -16.95 0.69 -35.74
C ASP A 453 -16.92 1.04 -34.24
N ALA A 454 -15.91 0.57 -33.50
CA ALA A 454 -15.78 0.89 -32.08
C ALA A 454 -15.60 2.40 -31.87
N VAL A 455 -14.71 3.04 -32.63
CA VAL A 455 -14.48 4.49 -32.56
C VAL A 455 -15.73 5.28 -32.98
N THR A 456 -16.40 4.85 -34.04
CA THR A 456 -17.59 5.55 -34.57
C THR A 456 -18.78 5.44 -33.61
N GLN A 457 -18.95 4.29 -32.95
CA GLN A 457 -20.09 3.99 -32.07
C GLN A 457 -19.83 4.28 -30.59
N GLY A 458 -18.60 4.66 -30.21
CA GLY A 458 -18.25 4.87 -28.81
C GLY A 458 -18.32 3.58 -27.97
N LYS A 459 -17.58 2.56 -28.37
CA LYS A 459 -17.65 1.22 -27.78
C LYS A 459 -16.33 0.79 -27.15
N TRP A 460 -16.41 -0.20 -26.27
CA TRP A 460 -15.25 -0.96 -25.80
C TRP A 460 -15.07 -2.19 -26.68
N LEU A 461 -14.02 -2.20 -27.47
CA LEU A 461 -13.62 -3.33 -28.30
C LEU A 461 -12.71 -4.25 -27.49
N ILE A 462 -13.25 -5.36 -27.02
CA ILE A 462 -12.51 -6.40 -26.34
C ILE A 462 -12.18 -7.49 -27.34
N ILE A 463 -10.91 -7.74 -27.55
CA ILE A 463 -10.40 -8.79 -28.46
C ILE A 463 -10.04 -10.03 -27.64
N LEU A 464 -10.62 -11.18 -28.03
CA LEU A 464 -10.23 -12.49 -27.55
C LEU A 464 -9.31 -13.15 -28.57
N ALA A 465 -8.04 -13.31 -28.23
CA ALA A 465 -7.03 -13.99 -29.01
C ALA A 465 -6.42 -15.15 -28.23
N HIS A 466 -5.82 -16.10 -28.94
CA HIS A 466 -4.97 -17.13 -28.36
C HIS A 466 -3.52 -16.90 -28.85
N GLN A 467 -2.92 -17.90 -29.47
CA GLN A 467 -1.55 -17.81 -29.99
C GLN A 467 -1.47 -16.97 -31.27
N ILE A 468 -0.42 -16.15 -31.35
CA ILE A 468 -0.05 -15.39 -32.53
C ILE A 468 1.25 -15.99 -33.10
N VAL A 469 1.17 -16.62 -34.26
CA VAL A 469 2.21 -17.48 -34.83
C VAL A 469 2.56 -17.07 -36.27
N ASP A 470 3.67 -17.56 -36.79
CA ASP A 470 4.05 -17.32 -38.19
C ASP A 470 3.13 -18.06 -39.15
N GLU A 471 2.86 -19.36 -38.88
CA GLU A 471 1.94 -20.19 -39.69
C GLU A 471 0.94 -20.89 -38.74
N PRO A 472 -0.35 -20.51 -38.78
CA PRO A 472 -1.40 -21.10 -37.96
C PRO A 472 -1.62 -22.59 -38.28
N ALA A 473 -1.61 -23.44 -37.24
CA ALA A 473 -1.90 -24.86 -37.32
C ALA A 473 -3.39 -25.17 -37.13
N ASN A 474 -4.17 -24.26 -36.59
CA ASN A 474 -5.61 -24.39 -36.36
C ASN A 474 -6.30 -23.01 -36.36
N GLU A 475 -7.63 -23.00 -36.34
CA GLU A 475 -8.42 -21.76 -36.43
C GLU A 475 -8.27 -20.81 -35.22
N TYR A 476 -7.84 -21.30 -34.05
CA TYR A 476 -7.65 -20.49 -32.82
C TYR A 476 -6.35 -19.69 -32.85
N GLN A 477 -5.41 -20.05 -33.72
CA GLN A 477 -4.16 -19.31 -33.87
C GLN A 477 -4.32 -18.22 -34.93
N LEU A 478 -3.68 -17.07 -34.74
CA LEU A 478 -3.65 -15.98 -35.71
C LEU A 478 -2.26 -15.82 -36.32
N LYS A 479 -2.22 -15.52 -37.60
CA LYS A 479 -0.96 -15.22 -38.26
C LYS A 479 -0.41 -13.86 -37.83
N LYS A 480 0.90 -13.79 -37.51
CA LYS A 480 1.58 -12.54 -37.08
C LYS A 480 1.34 -11.37 -38.06
N THR A 481 1.33 -11.63 -39.38
CA THR A 481 1.08 -10.59 -40.37
C THR A 481 -0.33 -9.99 -40.29
N ASN A 482 -1.36 -10.79 -39.98
CA ASN A 482 -2.72 -10.31 -39.79
C ASN A 482 -2.85 -9.51 -38.49
N ALA A 483 -2.23 -10.00 -37.38
CA ALA A 483 -2.18 -9.27 -36.14
C ALA A 483 -1.48 -7.91 -36.28
N GLU A 484 -0.34 -7.88 -37.00
CA GLU A 484 0.39 -6.63 -37.22
C GLU A 484 -0.39 -5.65 -38.12
N THR A 485 -1.15 -6.15 -39.10
CA THR A 485 -2.04 -5.32 -39.89
C THR A 485 -3.12 -4.65 -39.03
N PHE A 486 -3.70 -5.39 -38.08
CA PHE A 486 -4.65 -4.86 -37.12
C PHE A 486 -4.01 -3.77 -36.23
N TYR A 487 -2.81 -4.02 -35.70
CA TYR A 487 -2.09 -3.06 -34.87
C TYR A 487 -1.73 -1.78 -35.63
N LYS A 488 -1.26 -1.89 -36.85
CA LYS A 488 -0.99 -0.74 -37.72
C LYS A 488 -2.23 0.11 -37.97
N HIS A 489 -3.40 -0.51 -38.08
CA HIS A 489 -4.66 0.20 -38.30
C HIS A 489 -5.15 0.90 -37.00
N ALA A 490 -4.94 0.29 -35.84
CA ALA A 490 -5.31 0.89 -34.53
C ALA A 490 -4.39 2.07 -34.17
N ALA A 491 -3.12 2.01 -34.49
CA ALA A 491 -2.11 2.97 -34.04
C ALA A 491 -2.44 4.45 -34.33
N PRO A 492 -2.93 4.87 -35.52
CA PRO A 492 -3.33 6.25 -35.75
C PRO A 492 -4.44 6.75 -34.81
N TYR A 493 -5.44 5.92 -34.49
CA TYR A 493 -6.51 6.27 -33.58
C TYR A 493 -6.01 6.42 -32.15
N VAL A 494 -5.02 5.60 -31.75
CA VAL A 494 -4.37 5.75 -30.43
C VAL A 494 -3.53 7.02 -30.38
N GLN A 495 -2.76 7.31 -31.44
CA GLN A 495 -1.93 8.52 -31.52
C GLN A 495 -2.75 9.81 -31.56
N SER A 496 -3.94 9.79 -32.18
CA SER A 496 -4.85 10.94 -32.20
C SER A 496 -5.62 11.11 -30.87
N GLY A 497 -5.58 10.13 -29.96
CA GLY A 497 -6.37 10.12 -28.73
C GLY A 497 -7.83 9.70 -28.93
N GLU A 498 -8.24 9.29 -30.14
CA GLU A 498 -9.62 8.82 -30.38
C GLU A 498 -9.89 7.42 -29.83
N LEU A 499 -8.85 6.60 -29.69
CA LEU A 499 -8.90 5.24 -29.16
C LEU A 499 -7.95 5.11 -27.97
N TRP A 500 -8.47 4.75 -26.82
CA TRP A 500 -7.65 4.40 -25.67
C TRP A 500 -7.30 2.91 -25.72
N ALA A 501 -6.03 2.60 -25.96
CA ALA A 501 -5.53 1.24 -25.81
C ALA A 501 -5.26 0.98 -24.32
N ALA A 502 -6.00 0.06 -23.74
CA ALA A 502 -5.95 -0.25 -22.31
C ALA A 502 -5.82 -1.76 -22.08
N THR A 503 -5.15 -2.16 -21.00
CA THR A 503 -5.26 -3.52 -20.50
C THR A 503 -6.68 -3.78 -20.01
N PHE A 504 -7.05 -5.05 -19.79
CA PHE A 504 -8.38 -5.38 -19.29
C PHE A 504 -8.58 -4.89 -17.85
N GLY A 505 -7.51 -4.94 -17.03
CA GLY A 505 -7.51 -4.41 -15.68
C GLY A 505 -7.62 -2.89 -15.64
N GLU A 506 -6.85 -2.15 -16.48
CA GLU A 506 -6.95 -0.68 -16.56
C GLU A 506 -8.34 -0.20 -16.97
N ALA A 507 -8.91 -0.80 -18.02
CA ALA A 507 -10.26 -0.47 -18.45
C ALA A 507 -11.29 -0.81 -17.37
N THR A 508 -11.14 -1.94 -16.67
CA THR A 508 -12.01 -2.33 -15.56
C THR A 508 -11.92 -1.34 -14.41
N LYS A 509 -10.71 -0.94 -13.98
CA LYS A 509 -10.52 0.06 -12.93
C LYS A 509 -11.20 1.38 -13.30
N TYR A 510 -10.84 1.95 -14.44
CA TYR A 510 -11.39 3.23 -14.88
C TYR A 510 -12.91 3.24 -14.92
N ILE A 511 -13.52 2.21 -15.53
CA ILE A 511 -14.98 2.18 -15.70
C ILE A 511 -15.68 1.92 -14.35
N ARG A 512 -15.16 1.01 -13.51
CA ARG A 512 -15.71 0.73 -12.18
C ARG A 512 -15.65 1.98 -11.28
N GLU A 513 -14.50 2.66 -11.24
CA GLU A 513 -14.33 3.90 -10.48
C GLU A 513 -15.23 5.02 -11.03
N ARG A 514 -15.33 5.17 -12.35
CA ARG A 514 -16.22 6.13 -12.98
C ARG A 514 -17.70 5.87 -12.62
N GLN A 515 -18.12 4.61 -12.57
CA GLN A 515 -19.49 4.24 -12.20
C GLN A 515 -19.83 4.55 -10.74
N GLY A 516 -18.83 4.54 -9.83
CA GLY A 516 -18.97 4.91 -8.43
C GLY A 516 -18.73 6.40 -8.14
N ALA A 517 -18.19 7.17 -9.09
CA ALA A 517 -17.74 8.52 -8.85
C ALA A 517 -18.67 9.60 -9.39
N THR A 518 -18.65 10.75 -8.72
CA THR A 518 -19.32 11.98 -9.16
C THR A 518 -18.32 13.14 -9.16
N ALA A 519 -18.35 13.94 -10.24
CA ALA A 519 -17.48 15.08 -10.40
C ALA A 519 -18.22 16.40 -10.14
N TYR A 520 -17.48 17.38 -9.61
CA TYR A 520 -18.01 18.69 -9.24
C TYR A 520 -17.05 19.80 -9.66
N ARG A 521 -17.59 20.98 -9.91
CA ARG A 521 -16.83 22.21 -10.16
C ARG A 521 -17.14 23.27 -9.11
N LYS A 522 -16.08 23.94 -8.59
CA LYS A 522 -16.19 25.17 -7.80
C LYS A 522 -15.38 26.28 -8.48
N MET A 523 -16.02 27.41 -8.78
CA MET A 523 -15.35 28.53 -9.43
C MET A 523 -14.69 29.45 -8.41
N GLY A 524 -13.47 29.91 -8.72
CA GLY A 524 -12.74 30.97 -8.04
C GLY A 524 -12.43 32.13 -8.98
N SER A 525 -11.67 33.11 -8.52
CA SER A 525 -11.22 34.25 -9.34
C SER A 525 -9.97 33.86 -10.14
N GLY A 526 -10.14 33.57 -11.46
CA GLY A 526 -9.06 33.08 -12.33
C GLY A 526 -8.64 31.64 -12.08
N THR A 527 -9.36 30.93 -11.21
CA THR A 527 -9.13 29.54 -10.89
C THR A 527 -10.44 28.78 -10.86
N LEU A 528 -10.38 27.47 -10.90
CA LEU A 528 -11.47 26.58 -10.53
C LEU A 528 -10.92 25.36 -9.77
N SER A 529 -11.74 24.77 -8.91
CA SER A 529 -11.46 23.47 -8.31
C SER A 529 -12.36 22.42 -8.93
N VAL A 530 -11.75 21.31 -9.35
CA VAL A 530 -12.44 20.09 -9.79
C VAL A 530 -12.47 19.14 -8.64
N GLY A 531 -13.65 18.87 -8.08
CA GLY A 531 -13.85 17.89 -7.01
C GLY A 531 -14.29 16.55 -7.58
N LEU A 532 -13.81 15.47 -6.99
CA LEU A 532 -14.23 14.11 -7.30
C LEU A 532 -14.57 13.38 -5.99
N LYS A 533 -15.77 12.83 -5.91
CA LYS A 533 -16.20 11.98 -4.81
C LYS A 533 -16.54 10.60 -5.34
N ILE A 534 -16.13 9.55 -4.67
CA ILE A 534 -16.37 8.17 -5.06
C ILE A 534 -17.10 7.41 -3.94
N ASP A 535 -18.08 6.58 -4.31
CA ASP A 535 -18.57 5.45 -3.52
C ASP A 535 -17.79 4.23 -4.00
N ARG A 536 -17.00 3.64 -3.11
CA ARG A 536 -16.15 2.51 -3.46
C ARG A 536 -16.87 1.17 -3.41
N THR A 537 -18.13 1.15 -3.01
CA THR A 537 -18.96 -0.05 -3.07
C THR A 537 -19.67 -0.14 -4.42
N THR A 538 -19.31 -1.13 -5.21
CA THR A 538 -19.94 -1.36 -6.51
C THR A 538 -21.36 -1.89 -6.37
N PRO A 539 -22.24 -1.72 -7.37
CA PRO A 539 -23.62 -2.22 -7.31
C PRO A 539 -23.74 -3.75 -7.15
N ASP A 540 -22.71 -4.51 -7.50
CA ASP A 540 -22.59 -5.95 -7.31
C ASP A 540 -21.91 -6.33 -5.98
N GLY A 541 -21.65 -5.37 -5.09
CA GLY A 541 -21.26 -5.57 -3.71
C GLY A 541 -19.76 -5.69 -3.46
N HIS A 542 -18.89 -5.42 -4.45
CA HIS A 542 -17.45 -5.36 -4.25
C HIS A 542 -17.04 -4.03 -3.63
N TYR A 543 -16.02 -4.08 -2.79
CA TYR A 543 -15.31 -2.88 -2.35
C TYR A 543 -14.08 -2.65 -3.23
N MET A 544 -14.01 -1.47 -3.84
CA MET A 544 -12.87 -1.01 -4.64
C MET A 544 -11.79 -0.48 -3.71
N ASP A 545 -10.89 -1.36 -3.29
CA ASP A 545 -9.74 -1.03 -2.43
C ASP A 545 -8.91 0.10 -3.07
N GLU A 546 -8.57 1.15 -2.30
CA GLU A 546 -7.87 2.35 -2.76
C GLU A 546 -6.44 2.08 -3.23
N ASP A 547 -5.80 1.05 -2.74
CA ASP A 547 -4.46 0.64 -3.19
C ASP A 547 -4.50 0.02 -4.59
N ILE A 548 -5.63 -0.57 -4.98
CA ILE A 548 -5.87 -1.21 -6.27
C ILE A 548 -6.60 -0.27 -7.23
N PHE A 549 -7.70 0.34 -6.77
CA PHE A 549 -8.54 1.24 -7.54
C PHE A 549 -8.14 2.70 -7.28
N ASN A 550 -7.14 3.15 -7.99
CA ASN A 550 -6.58 4.49 -7.95
C ASN A 550 -6.26 5.00 -9.37
N TYR A 551 -7.04 4.55 -10.36
CA TYR A 551 -6.82 4.92 -11.75
C TYR A 551 -7.33 6.34 -12.01
N PRO A 552 -6.57 7.21 -12.72
CA PRO A 552 -6.99 8.58 -12.97
C PRO A 552 -8.25 8.63 -13.83
N LEU A 553 -9.29 9.31 -13.33
CA LEU A 553 -10.51 9.60 -14.07
C LEU A 553 -10.38 10.94 -14.80
N THR A 554 -10.77 11.00 -16.05
CA THR A 554 -10.78 12.24 -16.84
C THR A 554 -12.10 12.97 -16.63
N VAL A 555 -12.03 14.15 -16.03
CA VAL A 555 -13.17 15.02 -15.77
C VAL A 555 -13.20 16.14 -16.81
N ARG A 556 -14.26 16.21 -17.62
CA ARG A 556 -14.58 17.33 -18.50
C ARG A 556 -15.24 18.43 -17.68
N VAL A 557 -14.64 19.59 -17.64
CA VAL A 557 -15.15 20.72 -16.84
C VAL A 557 -15.44 21.92 -17.72
N ARG A 558 -16.62 22.51 -17.54
CA ARG A 558 -16.99 23.75 -18.24
C ARG A 558 -16.24 24.93 -17.65
N VAL A 559 -15.57 25.70 -18.51
CA VAL A 559 -14.80 26.88 -18.15
C VAL A 559 -15.39 28.15 -18.81
N PRO A 560 -15.04 29.37 -18.35
CA PRO A 560 -15.41 30.61 -19.05
C PRO A 560 -14.90 30.63 -20.49
N SER A 561 -15.67 31.23 -21.39
CA SER A 561 -15.33 31.31 -22.82
C SER A 561 -14.01 32.06 -23.11
N SER A 562 -13.54 32.87 -22.15
CA SER A 562 -12.29 33.62 -22.25
C SER A 562 -11.04 32.80 -21.89
N TRP A 563 -11.17 31.55 -21.45
CA TRP A 563 -10.03 30.72 -21.10
C TRP A 563 -9.56 29.95 -22.34
N ASN A 564 -8.25 30.01 -22.67
CA ASN A 564 -7.69 29.23 -23.79
C ASN A 564 -6.84 28.07 -23.31
N SER A 565 -6.16 28.24 -22.17
CA SER A 565 -5.34 27.19 -21.57
C SER A 565 -5.36 27.29 -20.04
N VAL A 566 -5.09 26.16 -19.41
CA VAL A 566 -5.03 26.02 -17.97
C VAL A 566 -3.83 25.19 -17.56
N GLU A 567 -3.42 25.38 -16.30
CA GLU A 567 -2.41 24.59 -15.62
C GLU A 567 -3.00 23.95 -14.37
N TYR A 568 -2.64 22.71 -14.11
CA TYR A 568 -2.96 22.01 -12.86
C TYR A 568 -1.84 21.02 -12.50
N GLU A 569 -1.77 20.61 -11.23
CA GLU A 569 -0.84 19.61 -10.78
C GLU A 569 -1.45 18.20 -10.89
N PHE A 570 -0.71 17.25 -11.48
CA PHE A 570 -1.08 15.86 -11.57
C PHE A 570 0.13 14.96 -11.31
N SER A 571 0.05 14.06 -10.33
CA SER A 571 1.14 13.17 -9.91
C SER A 571 2.47 13.90 -9.65
N GLY A 572 2.40 15.06 -8.97
CA GLY A 572 3.57 15.89 -8.63
C GLY A 572 4.20 16.62 -9.82
N LYS A 573 3.50 16.73 -10.94
CA LYS A 573 3.96 17.45 -12.14
C LYS A 573 2.93 18.49 -12.56
N SER A 574 3.41 19.64 -13.03
CA SER A 574 2.56 20.62 -13.69
C SER A 574 2.13 20.10 -15.07
N VAL A 575 0.83 20.15 -15.33
CA VAL A 575 0.20 19.78 -16.60
C VAL A 575 -0.47 21.02 -17.19
N ASN A 576 -0.04 21.40 -18.39
CA ASN A 576 -0.69 22.44 -19.19
C ASN A 576 -1.61 21.79 -20.23
N THR A 577 -2.85 22.24 -20.30
CA THR A 577 -3.83 21.72 -21.26
C THR A 577 -4.65 22.83 -21.89
N THR A 578 -5.04 22.62 -23.16
CA THR A 578 -5.80 23.60 -23.94
C THR A 578 -7.29 23.40 -23.72
N CYS A 579 -8.02 24.52 -23.59
CA CYS A 579 -9.47 24.52 -23.58
C CYS A 579 -10.02 24.35 -25.00
N TYR A 580 -11.14 23.69 -25.14
CA TYR A 580 -11.78 23.41 -26.42
C TYR A 580 -13.27 23.71 -26.38
N ASP A 581 -13.86 23.93 -27.56
CA ASP A 581 -15.31 24.19 -27.67
C ASP A 581 -16.06 22.91 -28.05
N ALA A 582 -17.14 22.62 -27.34
CA ALA A 582 -18.07 21.54 -27.63
C ALA A 582 -19.48 21.95 -27.18
N ASP A 583 -20.52 21.53 -27.87
CA ASP A 583 -21.93 21.75 -27.52
C ASP A 583 -22.29 23.22 -27.15
N GLY A 584 -21.61 24.19 -27.80
CA GLY A 584 -21.81 25.63 -27.57
C GLY A 584 -21.18 26.16 -26.27
N HIS A 585 -20.35 25.38 -25.63
CA HIS A 585 -19.65 25.73 -24.40
C HIS A 585 -18.15 25.44 -24.49
N ARG A 586 -17.38 26.07 -23.60
CA ARG A 586 -15.94 25.86 -23.51
C ARG A 586 -15.60 24.94 -22.37
N TYR A 587 -14.70 23.96 -22.64
CA TYR A 587 -14.34 22.91 -21.71
C TYR A 587 -12.84 22.73 -21.60
N VAL A 588 -12.44 22.06 -20.51
CA VAL A 588 -11.11 21.49 -20.31
C VAL A 588 -11.24 20.09 -19.72
N ASN A 589 -10.33 19.19 -20.09
CA ASN A 589 -10.20 17.88 -19.47
C ASN A 589 -9.11 17.90 -18.39
N VAL A 590 -9.45 17.42 -17.19
CA VAL A 590 -8.56 17.35 -16.03
C VAL A 590 -8.57 15.91 -15.50
N ASN A 591 -7.39 15.34 -15.28
CA ASN A 591 -7.28 14.01 -14.67
C ASN A 591 -7.24 14.12 -13.15
N VAL A 592 -8.10 13.36 -12.48
CA VAL A 592 -8.23 13.32 -11.03
C VAL A 592 -8.17 11.88 -10.56
N VAL A 593 -7.28 11.57 -9.60
CA VAL A 593 -7.23 10.26 -8.95
C VAL A 593 -8.28 10.21 -7.86
N PRO A 594 -9.17 9.19 -7.83
CA PRO A 594 -10.16 9.04 -6.77
C PRO A 594 -9.49 8.91 -5.38
N GLY A 595 -10.11 9.50 -4.36
CA GLY A 595 -9.67 9.40 -2.97
C GLY A 595 -10.32 8.27 -2.19
N ASP A 596 -10.28 8.36 -0.86
CA ASP A 596 -10.94 7.43 0.05
C ASP A 596 -12.46 7.43 -0.15
N ASP A 597 -13.12 6.37 0.33
CA ASP A 597 -14.57 6.22 0.24
C ASP A 597 -15.32 7.41 0.83
N GLY A 598 -16.20 8.00 0.04
CA GLY A 598 -17.00 9.16 0.43
C GLY A 598 -16.25 10.49 0.62
N ALA A 599 -14.91 10.50 0.53
CA ALA A 599 -14.10 11.71 0.56
C ALA A 599 -14.17 12.48 -0.76
N VAL A 600 -13.93 13.80 -0.69
CA VAL A 600 -13.83 14.65 -1.88
C VAL A 600 -12.36 15.02 -2.09
N VAL A 601 -11.72 14.40 -3.08
CA VAL A 601 -10.44 14.91 -3.58
C VAL A 601 -10.68 16.08 -4.52
N ASN A 602 -9.77 17.03 -4.56
CA ASN A 602 -9.90 18.16 -5.48
C ASN A 602 -8.58 18.53 -6.15
N VAL A 603 -8.67 19.01 -7.38
CA VAL A 603 -7.56 19.54 -8.16
C VAL A 603 -7.82 21.01 -8.43
N LEU A 604 -6.86 21.86 -8.06
CA LEU A 604 -6.90 23.29 -8.40
C LEU A 604 -6.42 23.47 -9.83
N VAL A 605 -7.22 24.16 -10.63
CA VAL A 605 -6.96 24.47 -12.04
C VAL A 605 -6.84 25.98 -12.17
N THR A 606 -5.71 26.43 -12.71
CA THR A 606 -5.40 27.87 -12.86
C THR A 606 -5.38 28.24 -14.32
N ARG A 607 -6.01 29.36 -14.67
CA ARG A 607 -5.89 29.97 -15.99
C ARG A 607 -4.46 30.46 -16.22
N VAL A 608 -3.88 30.18 -17.41
CA VAL A 608 -2.50 30.60 -17.79
C VAL A 608 -2.42 31.61 -18.92
N ASP A 609 -3.54 32.01 -19.54
CA ASP A 609 -3.64 32.95 -20.68
C ASP A 609 -4.45 34.22 -20.37
#